data_545030c05410a19772983e755a6d3417
#
_entry.id   545030c05410a19772983e755a6d3417
#
_cell.length_a   1.000
_cell.length_b   1.000
_cell.length_c   1.000
_cell.angle_alpha   90.00
_cell.angle_beta   90.00
_cell.angle_gamma   90.00
#
_symmetry.space_group_name_H-M   'P 1'
#
loop_
_entity.id
_entity.type
_entity.pdbx_description
1 polymer ?
#
loop_
_entity_poly.entity_id
_entity_poly.type
_entity_poly.pdbx_seq_one_letter_code
_entity_poly.pdbx_strand_id
1 'polypeptide(L)'
;MGYKRLVASLTLVACVGVPLHADALHPSSACRKAGLTRTTNGIKFTCIKSGKKLVWNKGVAAKSSATATTTTTTIPPSPTSFSNLVENYKGISYAAWLKSREKVQISKSSSIEVNVVLGPTTKQSYSTPEKAFALVSRHYAGFTEPSRVDVLTFNFADRDWAVQKMDELMPNKGSRWIYDVACSSASNCGGGGAFSDGTNKFLVVIAAGVSDLHKEGTLEAHEFTHVIQQAIMKAGNPWPLVHPWPPSWYWEGQAEYAQNAAMFFESFDMYTKRRGDVLSELFRNSTFDKAYIESYLVINGSDDWRKAHHQWRQYDIGSMFVEILTALKGPDSTMEMWRLAQTGVGFSDAFKQIYGTSFESALPIMAKAMALQLGR
;
A
#
# COMPACT_ATOMS: atom_id res chain seq x y z
N MET A 1 -56.96 -21.28 -7.90
CA MET A 1 -56.49 -20.92 -6.56
C MET A 1 -55.76 -19.59 -6.67
N GLY A 2 -56.38 -18.53 -6.13
CA GLY A 2 -55.95 -17.15 -6.35
C GLY A 2 -54.92 -16.70 -5.28
N TYR A 3 -53.86 -16.10 -5.71
CA TYR A 3 -52.94 -15.38 -4.82
C TYR A 3 -53.26 -13.86 -4.85
N LYS A 4 -53.69 -13.35 -3.71
CA LYS A 4 -53.95 -11.93 -3.46
C LYS A 4 -52.61 -11.18 -3.39
N ARG A 5 -52.47 -10.12 -4.19
CA ARG A 5 -51.39 -9.15 -4.09
C ARG A 5 -51.68 -8.21 -2.92
N LEU A 6 -50.77 -8.17 -1.93
CA LEU A 6 -50.70 -7.09 -0.95
C LEU A 6 -49.88 -5.94 -1.54
N VAL A 7 -50.51 -4.79 -1.68
CA VAL A 7 -49.83 -3.52 -2.01
C VAL A 7 -49.48 -2.87 -0.66
N ALA A 8 -48.22 -2.76 -0.36
CA ALA A 8 -47.72 -1.98 0.75
C ALA A 8 -47.32 -0.58 0.25
N SER A 9 -48.08 0.41 0.64
CA SER A 9 -47.76 1.82 0.39
C SER A 9 -46.59 2.24 1.28
N LEU A 10 -45.43 2.55 0.68
CA LEU A 10 -44.33 3.21 1.37
C LEU A 10 -44.53 4.72 1.26
N THR A 11 -44.75 5.37 2.38
CA THR A 11 -44.76 6.82 2.52
C THR A 11 -43.30 7.32 2.51
N LEU A 12 -42.94 8.05 1.47
CA LEU A 12 -41.65 8.70 1.34
C LEU A 12 -41.63 9.95 2.23
N VAL A 13 -40.87 9.89 3.34
CA VAL A 13 -40.49 11.10 4.11
C VAL A 13 -39.27 11.70 3.45
N ALA A 14 -39.44 12.78 2.73
CA ALA A 14 -38.35 13.57 2.18
C ALA A 14 -37.64 14.34 3.30
N CYS A 15 -36.51 13.83 3.79
CA CYS A 15 -35.57 14.63 4.58
C CYS A 15 -34.81 15.55 3.63
N VAL A 16 -35.19 16.82 3.60
CA VAL A 16 -34.41 17.88 2.96
C VAL A 16 -33.12 18.08 3.76
N GLY A 17 -32.04 17.44 3.34
CA GLY A 17 -30.70 17.65 3.86
C GLY A 17 -30.18 19.02 3.39
N VAL A 18 -30.16 19.99 4.29
CA VAL A 18 -29.46 21.28 4.08
C VAL A 18 -27.95 20.95 4.08
N PRO A 19 -27.19 21.30 3.04
CA PRO A 19 -25.74 21.13 3.07
C PRO A 19 -25.17 22.07 4.14
N LEU A 20 -24.59 21.51 5.21
CA LEU A 20 -23.76 22.23 6.15
C LEU A 20 -22.47 22.65 5.44
N HIS A 21 -22.49 23.84 4.83
CA HIS A 21 -21.26 24.53 4.49
C HIS A 21 -20.52 24.80 5.80
N ALA A 22 -19.34 24.21 5.95
CA ALA A 22 -18.42 24.60 7.00
C ALA A 22 -17.95 26.03 6.66
N ASP A 23 -18.62 27.03 7.22
CA ASP A 23 -18.22 28.42 7.11
C ASP A 23 -16.80 28.56 7.65
N ALA A 24 -15.89 28.96 6.76
CA ALA A 24 -14.53 29.32 7.17
C ALA A 24 -14.62 30.42 8.23
N LEU A 25 -13.92 30.25 9.36
CA LEU A 25 -13.86 31.21 10.44
C LEU A 25 -13.21 32.52 9.95
N HIS A 26 -14.02 33.57 9.81
CA HIS A 26 -13.55 34.91 9.46
C HIS A 26 -13.73 35.88 10.62
N PRO A 27 -12.86 36.89 10.78
CA PRO A 27 -13.07 37.99 11.70
C PRO A 27 -14.43 38.63 11.45
N SER A 28 -15.12 38.98 12.53
CA SER A 28 -16.47 39.60 12.51
C SER A 28 -17.64 38.69 12.06
N SER A 29 -17.41 37.41 11.72
CA SER A 29 -18.50 36.46 11.52
C SER A 29 -19.20 36.13 12.83
N ALA A 30 -20.49 35.79 12.80
CA ALA A 30 -21.31 35.53 13.99
C ALA A 30 -20.80 34.31 14.78
N CYS A 31 -20.85 34.38 16.10
CA CYS A 31 -20.56 33.27 17.00
C CYS A 31 -21.66 33.07 18.05
N ARG A 32 -21.69 31.88 18.69
CA ARG A 32 -22.84 31.47 19.49
C ARG A 32 -22.73 31.75 21.00
N LYS A 33 -21.51 31.90 21.54
CA LYS A 33 -21.27 32.06 22.97
C LYS A 33 -20.03 32.91 23.22
N ALA A 34 -20.16 33.99 23.99
CA ALA A 34 -19.03 34.82 24.38
C ALA A 34 -17.98 33.98 25.15
N GLY A 35 -16.71 34.23 24.86
CA GLY A 35 -15.59 33.48 25.41
C GLY A 35 -15.29 32.14 24.70
N LEU A 36 -16.13 31.67 23.79
CA LEU A 36 -15.81 30.48 22.99
C LEU A 36 -14.55 30.75 22.16
N THR A 37 -13.63 29.81 22.12
CA THR A 37 -12.41 29.93 21.31
C THR A 37 -12.37 28.82 20.25
N ARG A 38 -11.85 29.15 19.06
CA ARG A 38 -11.53 28.20 17.99
C ARG A 38 -10.19 28.55 17.36
N THR A 39 -9.41 27.54 17.02
CA THR A 39 -8.13 27.71 16.32
C THR A 39 -8.24 27.14 14.91
N THR A 40 -7.90 27.93 13.91
CA THR A 40 -7.88 27.51 12.51
C THR A 40 -6.63 28.14 11.87
N ASN A 41 -5.84 27.32 11.15
CA ASN A 41 -4.59 27.75 10.49
C ASN A 41 -3.60 28.46 11.44
N GLY A 42 -3.45 27.96 12.68
CA GLY A 42 -2.56 28.55 13.66
C GLY A 42 -3.01 29.91 14.26
N ILE A 43 -4.25 30.37 13.94
CA ILE A 43 -4.85 31.60 14.47
C ILE A 43 -5.95 31.22 15.44
N LYS A 44 -5.85 31.71 16.70
CA LYS A 44 -6.86 31.53 17.74
C LYS A 44 -7.86 32.69 17.66
N PHE A 45 -9.10 32.38 17.38
CA PHE A 45 -10.25 33.30 17.41
C PHE A 45 -10.98 33.16 18.74
N THR A 46 -11.44 34.28 19.29
CA THR A 46 -12.28 34.32 20.47
C THR A 46 -13.61 34.99 20.13
N CYS A 47 -14.72 34.40 20.54
CA CYS A 47 -16.04 34.99 20.39
C CYS A 47 -16.20 36.13 21.39
N ILE A 48 -16.36 37.35 20.92
CA ILE A 48 -16.51 38.58 21.71
C ILE A 48 -17.84 39.25 21.47
N LYS A 49 -18.30 40.04 22.44
CA LYS A 49 -19.48 40.90 22.28
C LYS A 49 -19.05 42.19 21.57
N SER A 50 -19.68 42.47 20.44
CA SER A 50 -19.49 43.73 19.70
C SER A 50 -20.85 44.41 19.53
N GLY A 51 -21.11 45.39 20.35
CA GLY A 51 -22.44 45.99 20.46
C GLY A 51 -23.49 44.97 20.94
N LYS A 52 -24.56 44.78 20.17
CA LYS A 52 -25.65 43.82 20.45
C LYS A 52 -25.40 42.41 19.85
N LYS A 53 -24.25 42.18 19.20
CA LYS A 53 -23.94 40.91 18.49
C LYS A 53 -22.74 40.19 19.11
N LEU A 54 -22.69 38.87 18.94
CA LEU A 54 -21.53 38.04 19.25
C LEU A 54 -20.79 37.74 17.96
N VAL A 55 -19.52 38.08 17.89
CA VAL A 55 -18.68 37.92 16.68
C VAL A 55 -17.32 37.40 17.02
N TRP A 56 -16.67 36.74 16.07
CA TRP A 56 -15.28 36.32 16.20
C TRP A 56 -14.37 37.56 16.11
N ASN A 57 -13.39 37.66 17.02
CA ASN A 57 -12.39 38.71 17.00
C ASN A 57 -11.44 38.55 15.76
N LYS A 58 -10.49 39.50 15.59
CA LYS A 58 -9.50 39.45 14.48
C LYS A 58 -8.59 38.23 14.51
N GLY A 59 -8.67 37.40 15.57
CA GLY A 59 -7.74 36.30 15.80
C GLY A 59 -6.37 36.81 16.26
N VAL A 60 -5.70 36.02 17.03
CA VAL A 60 -4.30 36.20 17.41
C VAL A 60 -3.54 34.95 17.02
N ALA A 61 -2.31 35.13 16.55
CA ALA A 61 -1.45 33.96 16.33
C ALA A 61 -1.48 33.15 17.63
N ALA A 62 -1.90 31.90 17.54
CA ALA A 62 -1.83 31.01 18.69
C ALA A 62 -0.37 31.00 19.12
N LYS A 63 -0.01 31.70 20.21
CA LYS A 63 1.28 31.48 20.84
C LYS A 63 1.34 30.00 21.08
N SER A 64 2.28 29.33 20.41
CA SER A 64 2.72 28.02 20.82
C SER A 64 3.04 28.14 22.28
N SER A 65 2.14 27.77 23.18
CA SER A 65 2.47 27.50 24.55
C SER A 65 3.29 26.23 24.53
N ALA A 66 4.57 26.44 24.22
CA ALA A 66 5.58 25.44 24.49
C ALA A 66 5.82 25.38 26.00
N THR A 67 4.81 24.97 26.75
CA THR A 67 4.99 24.01 27.80
C THR A 67 4.61 22.68 27.14
N ALA A 68 5.40 22.33 26.12
CA ALA A 68 5.55 20.95 25.78
C ALA A 68 6.06 20.27 27.05
N THR A 69 5.20 19.61 27.79
CA THR A 69 5.59 18.34 28.35
C THR A 69 6.06 17.57 27.14
N THR A 70 7.36 17.64 26.87
CA THR A 70 8.05 16.81 25.91
C THR A 70 7.90 15.42 26.49
N THR A 71 6.77 14.76 26.20
CA THR A 71 6.77 13.32 26.11
C THR A 71 7.74 13.09 24.98
N THR A 72 9.01 12.96 25.34
CA THR A 72 10.02 12.45 24.43
C THR A 72 9.50 11.09 24.06
N THR A 73 8.80 11.00 22.93
CA THR A 73 8.46 9.70 22.34
C THR A 73 9.83 9.15 21.98
N THR A 74 10.42 8.43 22.94
CA THR A 74 11.70 7.76 22.73
C THR A 74 11.46 6.81 21.56
N ILE A 75 12.08 7.13 20.43
CA ILE A 75 12.06 6.25 19.26
C ILE A 75 12.58 4.90 19.75
N PRO A 76 11.79 3.81 19.61
CA PRO A 76 12.24 2.52 20.06
C PRO A 76 13.56 2.12 19.39
N PRO A 77 14.45 1.40 20.08
CA PRO A 77 15.70 0.96 19.49
C PRO A 77 15.47 0.18 18.21
N SER A 78 16.22 0.53 17.17
CA SER A 78 16.15 -0.14 15.88
C SER A 78 16.91 -1.48 15.91
N PRO A 79 16.39 -2.57 15.33
CA PRO A 79 17.15 -3.81 15.20
C PRO A 79 18.30 -3.61 14.21
N THR A 80 19.44 -4.23 14.51
CA THR A 80 20.66 -4.21 13.68
C THR A 80 21.04 -5.59 13.13
N SER A 81 20.44 -6.63 13.69
CA SER A 81 20.67 -8.02 13.30
C SER A 81 19.53 -8.93 13.76
N PHE A 82 19.50 -10.16 13.30
CA PHE A 82 18.53 -11.14 13.78
C PHE A 82 18.68 -11.43 15.28
N SER A 83 19.89 -11.32 15.84
CA SER A 83 20.12 -11.61 17.26
C SER A 83 19.41 -10.64 18.21
N ASN A 84 19.17 -9.39 17.80
CA ASN A 84 18.47 -8.39 18.61
C ASN A 84 17.09 -8.00 18.04
N LEU A 85 16.60 -8.73 17.03
CA LEU A 85 15.35 -8.42 16.33
C LEU A 85 14.13 -8.50 17.27
N VAL A 86 14.08 -9.57 18.08
CA VAL A 86 12.97 -9.81 19.03
C VAL A 86 12.96 -8.78 20.15
N GLU A 87 14.12 -8.42 20.68
CA GLU A 87 14.24 -7.38 21.72
C GLU A 87 13.79 -6.01 21.20
N ASN A 88 14.17 -5.68 19.96
CA ASN A 88 13.91 -4.37 19.35
C ASN A 88 12.70 -4.37 18.39
N TYR A 89 11.74 -5.30 18.57
CA TYR A 89 10.62 -5.45 17.65
C TYR A 89 9.79 -4.19 17.43
N LYS A 90 9.67 -3.31 18.44
CA LYS A 90 8.95 -2.04 18.36
C LYS A 90 9.60 -1.02 17.42
N GLY A 91 10.90 -1.14 17.19
CA GLY A 91 11.68 -0.25 16.32
C GLY A 91 11.71 -0.68 14.85
N ILE A 92 11.17 -1.86 14.50
CA ILE A 92 11.27 -2.42 13.13
C ILE A 92 10.65 -1.48 12.10
N SER A 93 9.40 -1.07 12.28
CA SER A 93 8.69 -0.24 11.30
C SER A 93 9.35 1.13 11.10
N TYR A 94 9.84 1.74 12.18
CA TYR A 94 10.57 3.01 12.08
C TYR A 94 11.91 2.86 11.34
N ALA A 95 12.68 1.82 11.67
CA ALA A 95 13.96 1.56 11.02
C ALA A 95 13.80 1.26 9.52
N ALA A 96 12.78 0.49 9.15
CA ALA A 96 12.48 0.18 7.77
C ALA A 96 12.04 1.42 6.99
N TRP A 97 11.12 2.20 7.54
CA TRP A 97 10.67 3.46 6.95
C TRP A 97 11.83 4.45 6.78
N LEU A 98 12.69 4.61 7.80
CA LEU A 98 13.82 5.55 7.75
C LEU A 98 14.79 5.20 6.62
N LYS A 99 15.18 3.93 6.48
CA LYS A 99 16.05 3.48 5.40
C LYS A 99 15.41 3.65 4.02
N SER A 100 14.12 3.40 3.90
CA SER A 100 13.37 3.63 2.66
C SER A 100 13.29 5.12 2.32
N ARG A 101 13.00 5.96 3.31
CA ARG A 101 12.99 7.41 3.18
C ARG A 101 14.34 7.95 2.70
N GLU A 102 15.41 7.56 3.36
CA GLU A 102 16.78 7.94 2.98
C GLU A 102 17.07 7.55 1.53
N LYS A 103 16.74 6.30 1.15
CA LYS A 103 16.94 5.82 -0.22
C LYS A 103 16.15 6.65 -1.23
N VAL A 104 14.85 6.92 -0.99
CA VAL A 104 14.01 7.75 -1.86
C VAL A 104 14.52 9.18 -1.96
N GLN A 105 15.02 9.76 -0.87
CA GLN A 105 15.51 11.14 -0.84
C GLN A 105 16.82 11.35 -1.61
N ILE A 106 17.76 10.42 -1.51
CA ILE A 106 19.08 10.55 -2.15
C ILE A 106 19.11 10.08 -3.60
N SER A 107 18.16 9.20 -3.99
CA SER A 107 18.12 8.61 -5.31
C SER A 107 17.46 9.54 -6.32
N LYS A 108 17.89 9.40 -7.59
CA LYS A 108 17.20 10.00 -8.73
C LYS A 108 16.26 8.95 -9.34
N SER A 109 15.09 9.37 -9.77
CA SER A 109 14.22 8.53 -10.59
C SER A 109 14.80 8.35 -11.98
N SER A 110 14.58 7.17 -12.56
CA SER A 110 14.79 6.96 -13.99
C SER A 110 13.78 7.77 -14.79
N SER A 111 14.13 8.08 -16.02
CA SER A 111 13.17 8.62 -16.98
C SER A 111 12.36 7.46 -17.55
N ILE A 112 11.16 7.25 -17.04
CA ILE A 112 10.23 6.22 -17.51
C ILE A 112 9.14 6.90 -18.31
N GLU A 113 8.94 6.48 -19.56
CA GLU A 113 7.78 6.89 -20.34
C GLU A 113 6.55 6.14 -19.86
N VAL A 114 5.54 6.88 -19.41
CA VAL A 114 4.26 6.30 -18.94
C VAL A 114 3.17 6.66 -19.95
N ASN A 115 2.61 5.65 -20.60
CA ASN A 115 1.50 5.81 -21.53
C ASN A 115 0.20 5.34 -20.89
N VAL A 116 -0.68 6.28 -20.55
CA VAL A 116 -1.96 5.97 -19.88
C VAL A 116 -3.06 5.80 -20.93
N VAL A 117 -3.72 4.65 -20.89
CA VAL A 117 -4.84 4.27 -21.75
C VAL A 117 -6.08 4.12 -20.86
N LEU A 118 -7.03 5.04 -21.02
CA LEU A 118 -8.26 5.06 -20.21
C LEU A 118 -9.44 4.45 -20.95
N GLY A 119 -10.27 3.71 -20.22
CA GLY A 119 -11.56 3.25 -20.69
C GLY A 119 -12.47 4.42 -21.08
N PRO A 120 -13.35 4.26 -22.08
CA PRO A 120 -14.20 5.34 -22.62
C PRO A 120 -15.03 6.08 -21.58
N THR A 121 -15.44 5.40 -20.50
CA THR A 121 -16.24 5.97 -19.41
C THR A 121 -15.50 6.05 -18.09
N THR A 122 -14.23 5.62 -18.08
CA THR A 122 -13.41 5.51 -16.87
C THR A 122 -12.86 6.88 -16.46
N LYS A 123 -12.96 7.17 -15.18
CA LYS A 123 -12.22 8.26 -14.54
C LYS A 123 -11.03 7.67 -13.80
N GLN A 124 -9.86 8.20 -14.04
CA GLN A 124 -8.65 7.79 -13.37
C GLN A 124 -8.73 8.14 -11.87
N SER A 125 -8.53 7.14 -11.00
CA SER A 125 -8.58 7.35 -9.55
C SER A 125 -7.37 8.11 -9.03
N TYR A 126 -6.20 7.80 -9.60
CA TYR A 126 -4.94 8.51 -9.34
C TYR A 126 -4.44 9.14 -10.65
N SER A 127 -4.35 10.45 -10.69
CA SER A 127 -4.14 11.21 -11.93
C SER A 127 -2.69 11.25 -12.42
N THR A 128 -1.74 10.80 -11.60
CA THR A 128 -0.29 10.93 -11.87
C THR A 128 0.46 9.61 -11.59
N PRO A 129 0.17 8.51 -12.34
CA PRO A 129 0.84 7.22 -12.13
C PRO A 129 2.37 7.33 -12.28
N GLU A 130 2.86 8.22 -13.13
CA GLU A 130 4.28 8.53 -13.29
C GLU A 130 4.95 9.00 -11.99
N LYS A 131 4.21 9.67 -11.11
CA LYS A 131 4.72 10.08 -9.79
C LYS A 131 4.91 8.87 -8.88
N ALA A 132 3.97 7.94 -8.85
CA ALA A 132 4.10 6.70 -8.10
C ALA A 132 5.28 5.86 -8.61
N PHE A 133 5.40 5.72 -9.92
CA PHE A 133 6.51 5.01 -10.56
C PHE A 133 7.86 5.65 -10.24
N ALA A 134 7.96 6.99 -10.31
CA ALA A 134 9.18 7.71 -9.96
C ALA A 134 9.60 7.50 -8.49
N LEU A 135 8.65 7.40 -7.54
CA LEU A 135 8.95 7.15 -6.14
C LEU A 135 9.44 5.72 -5.90
N VAL A 136 8.81 4.72 -6.52
CA VAL A 136 9.26 3.32 -6.45
C VAL A 136 10.61 3.14 -7.16
N SER A 137 10.81 3.79 -8.31
CA SER A 137 12.09 3.85 -9.02
C SER A 137 13.22 4.37 -8.11
N ARG A 138 12.97 5.43 -7.37
CA ARG A 138 13.92 5.97 -6.38
C ARG A 138 14.15 5.01 -5.22
N HIS A 139 13.09 4.33 -4.75
CA HIS A 139 13.16 3.34 -3.68
C HIS A 139 14.04 2.14 -4.05
N TYR A 140 14.05 1.74 -5.32
CA TYR A 140 14.86 0.64 -5.87
C TYR A 140 15.91 1.11 -6.88
N ALA A 141 16.35 2.37 -6.77
CA ALA A 141 17.35 2.92 -7.69
C ALA A 141 18.63 2.07 -7.70
N GLY A 142 19.10 1.76 -8.90
CA GLY A 142 20.25 0.88 -9.13
C GLY A 142 19.88 -0.52 -9.62
N PHE A 143 18.59 -0.85 -9.67
CA PHE A 143 18.10 -2.09 -10.27
C PHE A 143 17.56 -1.85 -11.69
N THR A 144 17.31 -2.93 -12.43
CA THR A 144 16.80 -2.85 -13.81
C THR A 144 15.38 -2.29 -13.79
N GLU A 145 15.15 -1.24 -14.57
CA GLU A 145 13.86 -0.62 -14.76
C GLU A 145 13.51 -0.55 -16.25
N PRO A 146 12.22 -0.60 -16.61
CA PRO A 146 11.80 -0.41 -17.98
C PRO A 146 11.97 1.06 -18.41
N SER A 147 12.22 1.29 -19.70
CA SER A 147 12.19 2.65 -20.26
C SER A 147 10.77 3.16 -20.51
N ARG A 148 9.81 2.24 -20.63
CA ARG A 148 8.39 2.53 -20.90
C ARG A 148 7.48 1.53 -20.22
N VAL A 149 6.34 2.03 -19.72
CA VAL A 149 5.23 1.25 -19.18
C VAL A 149 3.91 1.77 -19.72
N ASP A 150 3.09 0.89 -20.29
CA ASP A 150 1.70 1.19 -20.60
C ASP A 150 0.84 0.96 -19.36
N VAL A 151 -0.11 1.86 -19.07
CA VAL A 151 -1.06 1.77 -17.94
C VAL A 151 -2.48 1.75 -18.48
N LEU A 152 -3.12 0.60 -18.44
CA LEU A 152 -4.51 0.40 -18.83
C LEU A 152 -5.42 0.55 -17.62
N THR A 153 -6.23 1.60 -17.59
CA THR A 153 -7.18 1.85 -16.49
C THR A 153 -8.61 1.77 -16.98
N PHE A 154 -9.45 1.01 -16.31
CA PHE A 154 -10.85 0.79 -16.69
C PHE A 154 -11.76 0.66 -15.47
N ASN A 155 -13.05 0.93 -15.63
CA ASN A 155 -14.11 0.63 -14.67
C ASN A 155 -14.96 -0.56 -15.14
N PHE A 156 -15.93 -0.98 -14.35
CA PHE A 156 -16.78 -2.11 -14.71
C PHE A 156 -17.52 -1.95 -16.05
N ALA A 157 -17.95 -0.74 -16.39
CA ALA A 157 -18.67 -0.50 -17.65
C ALA A 157 -17.76 -0.65 -18.88
N ASP A 158 -16.45 -0.41 -18.70
CA ASP A 158 -15.44 -0.52 -19.75
C ASP A 158 -14.72 -1.86 -19.76
N ARG A 159 -15.19 -2.86 -18.97
CA ARG A 159 -14.49 -4.15 -18.79
C ARG A 159 -14.23 -4.88 -20.10
N ASP A 160 -15.23 -4.99 -20.97
CA ASP A 160 -15.11 -5.73 -22.24
C ASP A 160 -14.15 -5.00 -23.21
N TRP A 161 -14.17 -3.68 -23.22
CA TRP A 161 -13.21 -2.85 -23.93
C TRP A 161 -11.79 -3.06 -23.37
N ALA A 162 -11.64 -3.14 -22.04
CA ALA A 162 -10.34 -3.34 -21.41
C ALA A 162 -9.70 -4.69 -21.79
N VAL A 163 -10.50 -5.76 -21.92
CA VAL A 163 -10.04 -7.06 -22.37
C VAL A 163 -9.49 -6.96 -23.80
N GLN A 164 -10.23 -6.33 -24.72
CA GLN A 164 -9.78 -6.13 -26.10
C GLN A 164 -8.52 -5.26 -26.15
N LYS A 165 -8.48 -4.19 -25.37
CA LYS A 165 -7.33 -3.29 -25.32
C LYS A 165 -6.10 -3.95 -24.71
N MET A 166 -6.27 -4.80 -23.70
CA MET A 166 -5.17 -5.61 -23.17
C MET A 166 -4.59 -6.57 -24.21
N ASP A 167 -5.44 -7.23 -25.00
CA ASP A 167 -5.00 -8.11 -26.09
C ASP A 167 -4.27 -7.35 -27.21
N GLU A 168 -4.68 -6.10 -27.49
CA GLU A 168 -3.94 -5.22 -28.43
C GLU A 168 -2.58 -4.82 -27.87
N LEU A 169 -2.53 -4.39 -26.61
CA LEU A 169 -1.29 -3.93 -25.97
C LEU A 169 -0.33 -5.08 -25.68
N MET A 170 -0.84 -6.23 -25.26
CA MET A 170 -0.03 -7.38 -24.85
C MET A 170 -0.68 -8.70 -25.28
N PRO A 171 -0.53 -9.10 -26.54
CA PRO A 171 -1.18 -10.28 -27.09
C PRO A 171 -0.84 -11.57 -26.31
N ASN A 172 -1.84 -12.42 -26.09
CA ASN A 172 -1.70 -13.73 -25.45
C ASN A 172 -1.18 -13.72 -23.99
N LYS A 173 -1.33 -12.60 -23.28
CA LYS A 173 -0.90 -12.47 -21.87
C LYS A 173 -2.05 -12.53 -20.86
N GLY A 174 -3.13 -13.22 -21.24
CA GLY A 174 -4.17 -13.59 -20.27
C GLY A 174 -5.15 -12.47 -19.93
N SER A 175 -5.60 -11.71 -20.95
CA SER A 175 -6.66 -10.68 -20.80
C SER A 175 -7.90 -11.19 -20.08
N ARG A 176 -8.17 -12.51 -20.11
CA ARG A 176 -9.22 -13.17 -19.35
C ARG A 176 -9.08 -12.95 -17.82
N TRP A 177 -7.87 -12.68 -17.32
CA TRP A 177 -7.63 -12.29 -15.92
C TRP A 177 -8.51 -11.10 -15.50
N ILE A 178 -8.83 -10.20 -16.42
CA ILE A 178 -9.74 -9.08 -16.15
C ILE A 178 -11.11 -9.59 -15.70
N TYR A 179 -11.68 -10.61 -16.39
CA TYR A 179 -12.96 -11.18 -16.01
C TYR A 179 -12.89 -12.05 -14.75
N ASP A 180 -11.84 -12.85 -14.65
CA ASP A 180 -11.76 -13.91 -13.64
C ASP A 180 -11.27 -13.38 -12.28
N VAL A 181 -10.47 -12.30 -12.28
CA VAL A 181 -9.79 -11.79 -11.08
C VAL A 181 -10.09 -10.32 -10.81
N ALA A 182 -9.71 -9.42 -11.73
CA ALA A 182 -9.72 -7.98 -11.44
C ALA A 182 -11.13 -7.37 -11.41
N CYS A 183 -12.06 -7.88 -12.24
CA CYS A 183 -13.35 -7.25 -12.44
C CYS A 183 -14.43 -8.29 -12.78
N SER A 184 -14.65 -9.26 -11.88
CA SER A 184 -15.61 -10.35 -12.12
C SER A 184 -17.08 -9.90 -12.05
N SER A 185 -17.37 -8.81 -11.34
CA SER A 185 -18.71 -8.20 -11.24
C SER A 185 -18.60 -6.70 -10.92
N ALA A 186 -19.71 -5.98 -10.99
CA ALA A 186 -19.76 -4.56 -10.62
C ALA A 186 -19.38 -4.29 -9.14
N SER A 187 -19.68 -5.23 -8.26
CA SER A 187 -19.30 -5.16 -6.84
C SER A 187 -17.90 -5.72 -6.55
N ASN A 188 -17.30 -6.40 -7.50
CA ASN A 188 -15.96 -6.97 -7.42
C ASN A 188 -15.17 -6.56 -8.67
N CYS A 189 -14.92 -5.26 -8.79
CA CYS A 189 -14.13 -4.65 -9.85
C CYS A 189 -13.18 -3.66 -9.20
N GLY A 190 -11.95 -4.10 -8.94
CA GLY A 190 -10.93 -3.31 -8.26
C GLY A 190 -9.64 -4.10 -8.14
N GLY A 191 -8.53 -3.37 -8.00
CA GLY A 191 -7.20 -3.97 -7.94
C GLY A 191 -6.40 -3.76 -9.22
N GLY A 192 -5.25 -4.36 -9.28
CA GLY A 192 -4.32 -4.22 -10.39
C GLY A 192 -3.60 -5.51 -10.75
N GLY A 193 -2.76 -5.43 -11.76
CA GLY A 193 -1.87 -6.49 -12.19
C GLY A 193 -0.79 -5.96 -13.12
N ALA A 194 0.41 -6.48 -12.97
CA ALA A 194 1.54 -6.17 -13.83
C ALA A 194 1.84 -7.33 -14.78
N PHE A 195 2.02 -7.03 -16.04
CA PHE A 195 2.25 -8.00 -17.09
C PHE A 195 3.50 -7.64 -17.90
N SER A 196 4.23 -8.66 -18.33
CA SER A 196 5.40 -8.52 -19.20
C SER A 196 5.35 -9.56 -20.31
N ASP A 197 5.85 -9.18 -21.49
CA ASP A 197 6.07 -10.13 -22.60
C ASP A 197 7.36 -10.95 -22.44
N GLY A 198 8.12 -10.69 -21.37
CA GLY A 198 9.42 -11.33 -21.10
C GLY A 198 10.58 -10.61 -21.80
N THR A 199 10.35 -9.49 -22.46
CA THR A 199 11.36 -8.64 -23.10
C THR A 199 11.41 -7.25 -22.42
N ASN A 200 11.01 -6.21 -23.13
CA ASN A 200 11.01 -4.82 -22.65
C ASN A 200 9.61 -4.19 -22.65
N LYS A 201 8.57 -4.97 -22.85
CA LYS A 201 7.20 -4.48 -22.87
C LYS A 201 6.52 -4.81 -21.56
N PHE A 202 6.01 -3.78 -20.91
CA PHE A 202 5.36 -3.86 -19.61
C PHE A 202 4.00 -3.17 -19.65
N LEU A 203 3.02 -3.80 -19.04
CA LEU A 203 1.65 -3.31 -18.92
C LEU A 203 1.21 -3.40 -17.48
N VAL A 204 0.79 -2.29 -16.92
CA VAL A 204 0.07 -2.21 -15.64
C VAL A 204 -1.42 -2.09 -15.97
N VAL A 205 -2.24 -2.95 -15.39
CA VAL A 205 -3.69 -2.94 -15.56
C VAL A 205 -4.32 -2.55 -14.24
N ILE A 206 -5.15 -1.50 -14.24
CA ILE A 206 -5.84 -0.96 -13.07
C ILE A 206 -7.35 -1.04 -13.28
N ALA A 207 -8.02 -1.86 -12.50
CA ALA A 207 -9.46 -1.80 -12.36
C ALA A 207 -9.82 -0.68 -11.38
N ALA A 208 -10.29 0.45 -11.90
CA ALA A 208 -10.68 1.64 -11.14
C ALA A 208 -12.00 1.37 -10.39
N GLY A 209 -11.89 0.66 -9.30
CA GLY A 209 -13.05 0.14 -8.61
C GLY A 209 -13.38 0.86 -7.31
N VAL A 210 -14.11 0.16 -6.50
CA VAL A 210 -14.82 0.64 -5.31
C VAL A 210 -13.94 0.86 -4.07
N SER A 211 -12.66 0.48 -4.11
CA SER A 211 -11.78 0.58 -2.95
C SER A 211 -11.08 1.93 -2.85
N ASP A 212 -11.22 2.59 -1.70
CA ASP A 212 -10.50 3.84 -1.40
C ASP A 212 -9.00 3.61 -1.07
N LEU A 213 -8.58 2.36 -0.85
CA LEU A 213 -7.22 2.02 -0.43
C LEU A 213 -6.15 2.43 -1.46
N HIS A 214 -6.53 2.57 -2.73
CA HIS A 214 -5.60 2.81 -3.83
C HIS A 214 -5.68 4.21 -4.44
N LYS A 215 -6.48 5.12 -3.87
CA LYS A 215 -6.67 6.48 -4.42
C LYS A 215 -5.44 7.37 -4.35
N GLU A 216 -4.47 7.03 -3.53
CA GLU A 216 -3.26 7.84 -3.32
C GLU A 216 -2.07 7.36 -4.16
N GLY A 217 -2.31 6.52 -5.19
CA GLY A 217 -1.28 5.98 -6.07
C GLY A 217 -0.55 4.76 -5.51
N THR A 218 -1.04 4.20 -4.41
CA THR A 218 -0.42 3.01 -3.82
C THR A 218 -0.57 1.79 -4.71
N LEU A 219 -1.71 1.62 -5.39
CA LEU A 219 -1.89 0.51 -6.34
C LEU A 219 -0.93 0.62 -7.53
N GLU A 220 -0.77 1.80 -8.10
CA GLU A 220 0.20 2.06 -9.17
C GLU A 220 1.62 1.76 -8.71
N ALA A 221 1.98 2.15 -7.47
CA ALA A 221 3.28 1.85 -6.87
C ALA A 221 3.47 0.34 -6.63
N HIS A 222 2.42 -0.36 -6.21
CA HIS A 222 2.41 -1.82 -6.05
C HIS A 222 2.72 -2.51 -7.37
N GLU A 223 1.92 -2.23 -8.39
CA GLU A 223 2.06 -2.86 -9.70
C GLU A 223 3.39 -2.50 -10.38
N PHE A 224 3.87 -1.27 -10.19
CA PHE A 224 5.17 -0.91 -10.71
C PHE A 224 6.33 -1.65 -9.99
N THR A 225 6.18 -2.00 -8.73
CA THR A 225 7.14 -2.89 -8.05
C THR A 225 7.22 -4.25 -8.76
N HIS A 226 6.07 -4.82 -9.14
CA HIS A 226 6.04 -6.05 -9.94
C HIS A 226 6.68 -5.88 -11.32
N VAL A 227 6.53 -4.71 -11.94
CA VAL A 227 7.22 -4.41 -13.20
C VAL A 227 8.75 -4.49 -13.03
N ILE A 228 9.30 -3.90 -11.94
CA ILE A 228 10.75 -3.99 -11.66
C ILE A 228 11.18 -5.45 -11.42
N GLN A 229 10.41 -6.21 -10.63
CA GLN A 229 10.68 -7.64 -10.36
C GLN A 229 10.73 -8.44 -11.67
N GLN A 230 9.75 -8.24 -12.57
CA GLN A 230 9.68 -8.90 -13.87
C GLN A 230 10.81 -8.45 -14.81
N ALA A 231 11.17 -7.16 -14.78
CA ALA A 231 12.28 -6.61 -15.57
C ALA A 231 13.63 -7.23 -15.15
N ILE A 232 13.86 -7.40 -13.85
CA ILE A 232 15.05 -8.09 -13.32
C ILE A 232 15.06 -9.56 -13.76
N MET A 233 13.94 -10.27 -13.63
CA MET A 233 13.82 -11.68 -13.98
C MET A 233 13.87 -11.90 -15.52
N LYS A 234 13.70 -10.85 -16.31
CA LYS A 234 13.60 -10.91 -17.79
C LYS A 234 12.53 -11.89 -18.25
N ALA A 235 11.42 -11.95 -17.54
CA ALA A 235 10.34 -12.90 -17.79
C ALA A 235 9.00 -12.33 -17.33
N GLY A 236 7.92 -12.75 -17.99
CA GLY A 236 6.56 -12.59 -17.47
C GLY A 236 6.34 -13.49 -16.26
N ASN A 237 5.28 -13.21 -15.50
CA ASN A 237 4.90 -13.99 -14.33
C ASN A 237 4.56 -15.45 -14.68
N PRO A 238 5.37 -16.45 -14.27
CA PRO A 238 5.08 -17.87 -14.48
C PRO A 238 4.22 -18.40 -13.32
N TRP A 239 2.96 -18.06 -13.26
CA TRP A 239 2.11 -18.57 -12.19
C TRP A 239 1.77 -20.07 -12.36
N PRO A 240 1.89 -20.89 -11.31
CA PRO A 240 2.43 -20.59 -9.98
C PRO A 240 3.94 -20.33 -9.99
N LEU A 241 4.40 -19.43 -9.09
CA LEU A 241 5.81 -19.09 -9.00
C LEU A 241 6.61 -20.30 -8.52
N VAL A 242 7.56 -20.72 -9.34
CA VAL A 242 8.45 -21.86 -9.06
C VAL A 242 9.91 -21.43 -9.19
N HIS A 243 10.82 -22.21 -8.62
CA HIS A 243 12.25 -21.94 -8.72
C HIS A 243 12.65 -21.49 -10.14
N PRO A 244 13.45 -20.42 -10.32
CA PRO A 244 14.16 -19.65 -9.29
C PRO A 244 13.35 -18.47 -8.69
N TRP A 245 12.10 -18.32 -9.06
CA TRP A 245 11.26 -17.23 -8.57
C TRP A 245 11.11 -17.26 -7.03
N PRO A 246 11.27 -16.13 -6.34
CA PRO A 246 10.88 -16.02 -4.94
C PRO A 246 9.42 -16.44 -4.70
N PRO A 247 9.06 -16.89 -3.48
CA PRO A 247 7.70 -17.34 -3.19
C PRO A 247 6.68 -16.18 -3.30
N SER A 248 5.40 -16.52 -3.56
CA SER A 248 4.33 -15.53 -3.78
C SER A 248 4.17 -14.54 -2.63
N TRP A 249 4.33 -14.98 -1.40
CA TRP A 249 4.27 -14.08 -0.24
C TRP A 249 5.44 -13.10 -0.18
N TYR A 250 6.59 -13.42 -0.79
CA TYR A 250 7.69 -12.48 -0.96
C TYR A 250 7.44 -11.53 -2.13
N TRP A 251 6.92 -12.05 -3.24
CA TRP A 251 6.52 -11.30 -4.43
C TRP A 251 5.56 -10.18 -4.07
N GLU A 252 4.39 -10.55 -3.51
CA GLU A 252 3.33 -9.60 -3.15
C GLU A 252 3.69 -8.77 -1.91
N GLY A 253 4.32 -9.40 -0.92
CA GLY A 253 4.72 -8.69 0.30
C GLY A 253 5.74 -7.59 0.04
N GLN A 254 6.63 -7.75 -0.93
CA GLN A 254 7.57 -6.70 -1.32
C GLN A 254 6.86 -5.55 -2.03
N ALA A 255 5.91 -5.83 -2.92
CA ALA A 255 5.13 -4.81 -3.57
C ALA A 255 4.24 -4.04 -2.57
N GLU A 256 3.60 -4.76 -1.65
CA GLU A 256 2.80 -4.17 -0.57
C GLU A 256 3.63 -3.31 0.39
N TYR A 257 4.83 -3.74 0.75
CA TYR A 257 5.75 -2.92 1.54
C TYR A 257 6.20 -1.68 0.77
N ALA A 258 6.66 -1.85 -0.47
CA ALA A 258 7.23 -0.79 -1.27
C ALA A 258 6.22 0.32 -1.59
N GLN A 259 4.97 -0.04 -1.90
CA GLN A 259 3.91 0.94 -2.14
C GLN A 259 3.76 1.90 -0.95
N ASN A 260 3.75 1.36 0.27
CA ASN A 260 3.58 2.16 1.48
C ASN A 260 4.85 2.96 1.81
N ALA A 261 6.02 2.33 1.74
CA ALA A 261 7.29 2.95 2.09
C ALA A 261 7.70 4.06 1.10
N ALA A 262 7.44 3.87 -0.21
CA ALA A 262 7.74 4.86 -1.22
C ALA A 262 6.73 6.02 -1.25
N MET A 263 5.42 5.71 -1.20
CA MET A 263 4.39 6.76 -1.29
C MET A 263 4.32 7.65 -0.04
N PHE A 264 4.62 7.10 1.14
CA PHE A 264 4.55 7.82 2.42
C PHE A 264 5.94 8.05 3.05
N PHE A 265 6.98 8.17 2.23
CA PHE A 265 8.35 8.37 2.70
C PHE A 265 8.55 9.66 3.49
N GLU A 266 7.74 10.70 3.27
CA GLU A 266 7.86 11.99 3.95
C GLU A 266 7.30 11.98 5.39
N SER A 267 6.39 11.05 5.73
CA SER A 267 5.69 11.04 7.01
C SER A 267 5.59 9.63 7.59
N PHE A 268 6.26 9.42 8.73
CA PHE A 268 6.15 8.17 9.48
C PHE A 268 4.73 7.91 9.99
N ASP A 269 3.99 8.95 10.36
CA ASP A 269 2.60 8.82 10.82
C ASP A 269 1.68 8.32 9.69
N MET A 270 1.87 8.81 8.46
CA MET A 270 1.12 8.33 7.31
C MET A 270 1.50 6.90 6.94
N TYR A 271 2.79 6.60 6.96
CA TYR A 271 3.30 5.24 6.75
C TYR A 271 2.68 4.25 7.75
N THR A 272 2.73 4.57 9.05
CA THR A 272 2.18 3.69 10.10
C THR A 272 0.67 3.55 10.02
N LYS A 273 -0.05 4.62 9.65
CA LYS A 273 -1.48 4.55 9.40
C LYS A 273 -1.80 3.56 8.28
N ARG A 274 -1.14 3.70 7.12
CA ARG A 274 -1.36 2.79 5.98
C ARG A 274 -0.93 1.36 6.27
N ARG A 275 0.21 1.19 6.94
CA ARG A 275 0.62 -0.12 7.47
C ARG A 275 -0.47 -0.72 8.36
N GLY A 276 -1.08 0.06 9.24
CA GLY A 276 -2.20 -0.36 10.08
C GLY A 276 -3.43 -0.78 9.29
N ASP A 277 -3.76 -0.10 8.21
CA ASP A 277 -4.87 -0.45 7.31
C ASP A 277 -4.61 -1.82 6.66
N VAL A 278 -3.40 -2.05 6.12
CA VAL A 278 -2.97 -3.33 5.52
C VAL A 278 -3.03 -4.47 6.53
N LEU A 279 -2.49 -4.25 7.73
CA LEU A 279 -2.40 -5.28 8.77
C LEU A 279 -3.67 -5.38 9.64
N SER A 280 -4.75 -4.68 9.28
CA SER A 280 -5.93 -4.54 10.16
C SER A 280 -6.58 -5.87 10.53
N GLU A 281 -6.57 -6.85 9.64
CA GLU A 281 -7.10 -8.19 9.93
C GLU A 281 -6.17 -8.95 10.87
N LEU A 282 -4.85 -8.87 10.64
CA LEU A 282 -3.87 -9.49 11.53
C LEU A 282 -3.99 -8.94 12.95
N PHE A 283 -4.18 -7.63 13.12
CA PHE A 283 -4.38 -7.04 14.44
C PHE A 283 -5.66 -7.50 15.14
N ARG A 284 -6.74 -7.71 14.40
CA ARG A 284 -8.04 -8.10 14.97
C ARG A 284 -8.17 -9.58 15.32
N ASN A 285 -7.46 -10.45 14.59
CA ASN A 285 -7.62 -11.89 14.72
C ASN A 285 -6.40 -12.52 15.43
N SER A 286 -6.59 -12.99 16.65
CA SER A 286 -5.54 -13.57 17.50
C SER A 286 -4.98 -14.91 17.01
N THR A 287 -5.60 -15.55 16.02
CA THR A 287 -5.09 -16.79 15.43
C THR A 287 -3.79 -16.58 14.64
N PHE A 288 -3.49 -15.34 14.23
CA PHE A 288 -2.25 -15.01 13.54
C PHE A 288 -1.10 -14.81 14.53
N ASP A 289 -0.75 -15.89 15.21
CA ASP A 289 0.35 -15.96 16.16
C ASP A 289 1.67 -16.39 15.47
N LYS A 290 2.71 -16.58 16.29
CA LYS A 290 4.03 -17.03 15.81
C LYS A 290 3.94 -18.33 14.99
N ALA A 291 3.18 -19.31 15.48
CA ALA A 291 3.07 -20.62 14.82
C ALA A 291 2.37 -20.53 13.47
N TYR A 292 1.30 -19.71 13.39
CA TYR A 292 0.64 -19.44 12.13
C TYR A 292 1.58 -18.76 11.12
N ILE A 293 2.31 -17.72 11.55
CA ILE A 293 3.25 -16.99 10.69
C ILE A 293 4.35 -17.90 10.16
N GLU A 294 4.91 -18.76 11.01
CA GLU A 294 5.91 -19.78 10.59
C GLU A 294 5.33 -20.76 9.57
N SER A 295 4.11 -21.23 9.78
CA SER A 295 3.44 -22.15 8.85
C SER A 295 3.09 -21.51 7.52
N TYR A 296 2.88 -20.19 7.51
CA TYR A 296 2.57 -19.43 6.30
C TYR A 296 3.80 -19.18 5.42
N LEU A 297 4.92 -18.82 6.00
CA LEU A 297 6.13 -18.37 5.29
C LEU A 297 6.95 -19.57 4.77
N VAL A 298 6.35 -20.41 3.93
CA VAL A 298 7.04 -21.53 3.29
C VAL A 298 7.46 -21.19 1.86
N ILE A 299 8.60 -21.70 1.41
CA ILE A 299 9.17 -21.37 0.09
C ILE A 299 8.41 -22.06 -1.03
N ASN A 300 8.10 -23.34 -0.87
CA ASN A 300 7.40 -24.15 -1.87
C ASN A 300 6.10 -24.67 -1.28
N GLY A 301 5.11 -23.79 -1.14
CA GLY A 301 3.79 -24.16 -0.64
C GLY A 301 3.12 -25.20 -1.53
N SER A 302 2.75 -26.35 -0.95
CA SER A 302 1.95 -27.38 -1.62
C SER A 302 0.55 -26.90 -1.92
N ASP A 303 -0.21 -27.67 -2.73
CA ASP A 303 -1.63 -27.39 -2.97
C ASP A 303 -2.44 -27.41 -1.66
N ASP A 304 -2.10 -28.30 -0.74
CA ASP A 304 -2.75 -28.36 0.56
C ASP A 304 -2.41 -27.16 1.43
N TRP A 305 -1.18 -26.67 1.37
CA TRP A 305 -0.79 -25.42 2.01
C TRP A 305 -1.61 -24.24 1.44
N ARG A 306 -1.75 -24.14 0.10
CA ARG A 306 -2.57 -23.10 -0.56
C ARG A 306 -4.04 -23.16 -0.17
N LYS A 307 -4.58 -24.36 0.05
CA LYS A 307 -5.97 -24.53 0.53
C LYS A 307 -6.12 -24.15 2.02
N ALA A 308 -5.09 -24.41 2.82
CA ALA A 308 -5.11 -24.13 4.26
C ALA A 308 -4.86 -22.65 4.58
N HIS A 309 -4.25 -21.90 3.67
CA HIS A 309 -3.82 -20.53 3.90
C HIS A 309 -4.48 -19.56 2.92
N HIS A 310 -5.19 -18.58 3.45
CA HIS A 310 -5.86 -17.59 2.62
C HIS A 310 -4.86 -16.74 1.84
N GLN A 311 -5.06 -16.59 0.53
CA GLN A 311 -4.10 -15.90 -0.36
C GLN A 311 -3.82 -14.44 0.05
N TRP A 312 -4.77 -13.72 0.67
CA TRP A 312 -4.54 -12.33 1.10
C TRP A 312 -3.45 -12.19 2.16
N ARG A 313 -3.08 -13.28 2.84
CA ARG A 313 -1.96 -13.28 3.79
C ARG A 313 -0.61 -13.04 3.12
N GLN A 314 -0.50 -13.22 1.78
CA GLN A 314 0.72 -12.91 1.04
C GLN A 314 1.04 -11.41 1.05
N TYR A 315 0.03 -10.54 1.12
CA TYR A 315 0.19 -9.09 1.20
C TYR A 315 0.61 -8.67 2.62
N ASP A 316 -0.18 -8.99 3.61
CA ASP A 316 0.01 -8.50 4.98
C ASP A 316 1.18 -9.20 5.72
N ILE A 317 1.24 -10.53 5.79
CA ILE A 317 2.36 -11.25 6.40
C ILE A 317 3.64 -11.05 5.57
N GLY A 318 3.53 -11.09 4.24
CA GLY A 318 4.66 -10.85 3.35
C GLY A 318 5.25 -9.46 3.51
N SER A 319 4.42 -8.41 3.64
CA SER A 319 4.90 -7.05 3.85
C SER A 319 5.63 -6.87 5.19
N MET A 320 5.15 -7.51 6.27
CA MET A 320 5.86 -7.53 7.56
C MET A 320 7.22 -8.21 7.46
N PHE A 321 7.31 -9.30 6.69
CA PHE A 321 8.57 -9.99 6.45
C PHE A 321 9.56 -9.06 5.73
N VAL A 322 9.15 -8.42 4.63
CA VAL A 322 9.98 -7.49 3.87
C VAL A 322 10.35 -6.25 4.68
N GLU A 323 9.43 -5.75 5.53
CA GLU A 323 9.70 -4.66 6.46
C GLU A 323 10.87 -4.99 7.41
N ILE A 324 10.91 -6.21 7.97
CA ILE A 324 12.03 -6.67 8.80
C ILE A 324 13.35 -6.66 8.01
N LEU A 325 13.34 -7.23 6.81
CA LEU A 325 14.54 -7.28 5.96
C LEU A 325 15.05 -5.88 5.64
N THR A 326 14.14 -4.96 5.32
CA THR A 326 14.46 -3.56 5.08
C THR A 326 14.98 -2.87 6.34
N ALA A 327 14.40 -3.13 7.50
CA ALA A 327 14.89 -2.61 8.78
C ALA A 327 16.34 -3.05 9.05
N LEU A 328 16.69 -4.26 8.70
CA LEU A 328 18.04 -4.80 8.90
C LEU A 328 19.05 -4.26 7.88
N LYS A 329 18.74 -4.30 6.57
CA LYS A 329 19.73 -4.05 5.51
C LYS A 329 19.31 -3.02 4.44
N GLY A 330 18.15 -2.38 4.58
CA GLY A 330 17.64 -1.41 3.60
C GLY A 330 16.92 -2.07 2.42
N PRO A 331 16.21 -1.25 1.60
CA PRO A 331 15.35 -1.75 0.54
C PRO A 331 16.11 -2.50 -0.57
N ASP A 332 17.34 -2.09 -0.87
CA ASP A 332 18.15 -2.73 -1.92
C ASP A 332 18.37 -4.22 -1.65
N SER A 333 18.54 -4.59 -0.37
CA SER A 333 18.74 -5.99 0.01
C SER A 333 17.56 -6.88 -0.35
N THR A 334 16.36 -6.31 -0.35
CA THR A 334 15.14 -7.04 -0.73
C THR A 334 15.03 -7.23 -2.24
N MET A 335 15.49 -6.25 -3.03
CA MET A 335 15.49 -6.36 -4.49
C MET A 335 16.66 -7.22 -5.01
N GLU A 336 17.76 -7.31 -4.26
CA GLU A 336 18.89 -8.17 -4.56
C GLU A 336 18.51 -9.66 -4.60
N MET A 337 17.48 -10.07 -3.85
CA MET A 337 16.91 -11.41 -3.94
C MET A 337 16.48 -11.77 -5.37
N TRP A 338 15.90 -10.81 -6.08
CA TRP A 338 15.47 -10.97 -7.48
C TRP A 338 16.66 -11.07 -8.43
N ARG A 339 17.71 -10.28 -8.18
CA ARG A 339 18.91 -10.32 -9.00
C ARG A 339 19.63 -11.67 -8.90
N LEU A 340 19.68 -12.24 -7.70
CA LEU A 340 20.20 -13.58 -7.48
C LEU A 340 19.30 -14.66 -8.10
N ALA A 341 17.99 -14.54 -7.95
CA ALA A 341 17.02 -15.46 -8.55
C ALA A 341 17.17 -15.49 -10.10
N GLN A 342 17.35 -14.34 -10.73
CA GLN A 342 17.56 -14.25 -12.17
C GLN A 342 18.80 -15.06 -12.64
N THR A 343 19.80 -15.24 -11.79
CA THR A 343 20.98 -16.10 -12.09
C THR A 343 20.76 -17.56 -11.73
N GLY A 344 19.55 -17.96 -11.30
CA GLY A 344 19.21 -19.33 -10.92
C GLY A 344 19.43 -19.66 -9.45
N VAL A 345 19.77 -18.69 -8.61
CA VAL A 345 19.95 -18.91 -7.16
C VAL A 345 18.59 -19.01 -6.50
N GLY A 346 18.33 -20.11 -5.79
CA GLY A 346 17.09 -20.33 -5.04
C GLY A 346 16.94 -19.38 -3.85
N PHE A 347 15.69 -19.19 -3.37
CA PHE A 347 15.35 -18.20 -2.33
C PHE A 347 16.17 -18.39 -1.03
N SER A 348 16.29 -19.61 -0.49
CA SER A 348 17.08 -19.87 0.72
C SER A 348 18.56 -19.51 0.58
N ASP A 349 19.15 -19.84 -0.58
CA ASP A 349 20.56 -19.54 -0.82
C ASP A 349 20.79 -18.04 -1.03
N ALA A 350 19.88 -17.37 -1.76
CA ALA A 350 19.91 -15.92 -1.93
C ALA A 350 19.76 -15.21 -0.56
N PHE A 351 18.82 -15.67 0.27
CA PHE A 351 18.64 -15.16 1.63
C PHE A 351 19.91 -15.28 2.45
N LYS A 352 20.54 -16.48 2.45
CA LYS A 352 21.79 -16.72 3.17
C LYS A 352 22.93 -15.82 2.66
N GLN A 353 23.06 -15.66 1.35
CA GLN A 353 24.10 -14.79 0.76
C GLN A 353 23.92 -13.33 1.19
N ILE A 354 22.70 -12.83 1.20
CA ILE A 354 22.41 -11.42 1.52
C ILE A 354 22.46 -11.18 3.03
N TYR A 355 21.84 -12.05 3.83
CA TYR A 355 21.61 -11.79 5.26
C TYR A 355 22.60 -12.51 6.19
N GLY A 356 23.42 -13.41 5.67
CA GLY A 356 24.48 -14.10 6.44
C GLY A 356 23.99 -15.22 7.37
N THR A 357 22.69 -15.55 7.31
CA THR A 357 22.08 -16.66 8.06
C THR A 357 21.11 -17.40 7.17
N SER A 358 20.82 -18.68 7.44
CA SER A 358 19.83 -19.41 6.65
C SER A 358 18.41 -18.90 6.90
N PHE A 359 17.56 -19.04 5.91
CA PHE A 359 16.14 -18.69 6.05
C PHE A 359 15.48 -19.47 7.19
N GLU A 360 15.77 -20.77 7.29
CA GLU A 360 15.22 -21.66 8.30
C GLU A 360 15.63 -21.25 9.72
N SER A 361 16.85 -20.71 9.89
CA SER A 361 17.32 -20.19 11.19
C SER A 361 16.72 -18.82 11.50
N ALA A 362 16.48 -17.97 10.50
CA ALA A 362 15.93 -16.63 10.67
C ALA A 362 14.40 -16.65 10.88
N LEU A 363 13.68 -17.55 10.22
CA LEU A 363 12.22 -17.62 10.21
C LEU A 363 11.60 -17.62 11.62
N PRO A 364 11.99 -18.47 12.58
CA PRO A 364 11.39 -18.47 13.92
C PRO A 364 11.64 -17.17 14.70
N ILE A 365 12.75 -16.49 14.43
CA ILE A 365 13.09 -15.20 15.05
C ILE A 365 12.20 -14.10 14.45
N MET A 366 12.07 -14.07 13.13
CA MET A 366 11.23 -13.11 12.42
C MET A 366 9.76 -13.29 12.77
N ALA A 367 9.26 -14.53 12.75
CA ALA A 367 7.88 -14.84 13.12
C ALA A 367 7.56 -14.42 14.57
N LYS A 368 8.51 -14.60 15.50
CA LYS A 368 8.36 -14.11 16.88
C LYS A 368 8.28 -12.58 16.94
N ALA A 369 9.15 -11.89 16.21
CA ALA A 369 9.12 -10.42 16.15
C ALA A 369 7.83 -9.90 15.54
N MET A 370 7.32 -10.53 14.47
CA MET A 370 6.04 -10.19 13.83
C MET A 370 4.87 -10.42 14.79
N ALA A 371 4.82 -11.56 15.48
CA ALA A 371 3.80 -11.85 16.49
C ALA A 371 3.79 -10.80 17.62
N LEU A 372 4.96 -10.41 18.10
CA LEU A 372 5.08 -9.32 19.11
C LEU A 372 4.59 -7.96 18.58
N GLN A 373 4.85 -7.63 17.31
CA GLN A 373 4.29 -6.42 16.69
C GLN A 373 2.77 -6.46 16.61
N LEU A 374 2.18 -7.65 16.49
CA LEU A 374 0.73 -7.87 16.52
C LEU A 374 0.17 -7.97 17.95
N GLY A 375 0.99 -7.85 18.98
CA GLY A 375 0.60 -7.94 20.40
C GLY A 375 0.45 -9.38 20.92
N ARG A 376 1.20 -10.35 20.37
CA ARG A 376 1.13 -11.79 20.70
C ARG A 376 2.46 -12.37 21.12
#